data_9bcffbe5ab2910c85435b35958484d17
#
_entry.id   9bcffbe5ab2910c85435b35958484d17
#
_cell.length_a   1.000
_cell.length_b   1.000
_cell.length_c   1.000
_cell.angle_alpha   90.00
_cell.angle_beta   90.00
_cell.angle_gamma   90.00
#
_symmetry.space_group_name_H-M   'P 1'
#
loop_
_entity.id
_entity.type
_entity.pdbx_description
1 polymer ?
#
loop_
_entity_poly.entity_id
_entity_poly.type
_entity_poly.pdbx_seq_one_letter_code
_entity_poly.pdbx_strand_id
1 'polypeptide(L)' 'MRQTAISARDRVAAQRERVRAAGRTHLYTDLPNELIEAIDRLKEERGAPSRAPIIEEAVRLLIEKEQ' A
#
# COMPACT_ATOMS: atom_id res chain seq x y z
N MET A 1 8.06 -8.93 -35.97
CA MET A 1 7.56 -8.83 -35.11
C MET A 1 7.69 -7.89 -34.26
N ARG A 2 7.15 -7.57 -33.76
CA ARG A 2 7.32 -6.72 -33.02
C ARG A 2 7.34 -6.98 -31.73
N GLN A 3 8.08 -6.51 -31.09
CA GLN A 3 8.15 -6.67 -29.79
C GLN A 3 6.95 -6.16 -29.20
N THR A 4 6.42 -6.82 -28.29
CA THR A 4 5.30 -6.34 -27.66
C THR A 4 5.69 -5.83 -26.34
N ALA A 5 5.48 -4.61 -26.13
CA ALA A 5 5.68 -4.04 -24.81
C ALA A 5 4.54 -4.46 -23.93
N ILE A 6 4.84 -4.75 -22.69
CA ILE A 6 3.81 -5.05 -21.72
C ILE A 6 3.06 -3.75 -21.43
N SER A 7 1.77 -3.76 -21.60
CA SER A 7 0.97 -2.56 -21.39
C SER A 7 0.92 -2.22 -19.89
N ALA A 8 0.56 -0.99 -19.58
CA ALA A 8 0.43 -0.58 -18.20
C ALA A 8 -0.58 -1.45 -17.47
N ARG A 9 -1.64 -1.81 -18.16
CA ARG A 9 -2.66 -2.70 -17.60
C ARG A 9 -2.08 -4.05 -17.24
N ASP A 10 -1.25 -4.61 -18.12
CA ASP A 10 -0.65 -5.91 -17.87
C ASP A 10 0.32 -5.87 -16.71
N ARG A 11 1.06 -4.76 -16.58
CA ARG A 11 1.97 -4.62 -15.45
C ARG A 11 1.21 -4.56 -14.14
N VAL A 12 0.10 -3.84 -14.13
CA VAL A 12 -0.70 -3.73 -12.92
C VAL A 12 -1.27 -5.09 -12.54
N ALA A 13 -1.74 -5.84 -13.53
CA ALA A 13 -2.29 -7.16 -13.29
C ALA A 13 -1.22 -8.10 -12.73
N ALA A 14 -0.01 -8.05 -13.30
CA ALA A 14 1.09 -8.88 -12.82
C ALA A 14 1.48 -8.51 -11.39
N GLN A 15 1.46 -7.22 -11.09
CA GLN A 15 1.77 -6.75 -9.76
C GLN A 15 0.75 -7.27 -8.75
N ARG A 16 -0.52 -7.20 -9.10
CA ARG A 16 -1.59 -7.70 -8.24
C ARG A 16 -1.47 -9.18 -7.98
N GLU A 17 -1.08 -9.93 -9.01
CA GLU A 17 -0.89 -11.37 -8.88
C GLU A 17 0.21 -11.69 -7.88
N ARG A 18 1.33 -10.97 -7.97
CA ARG A 18 2.44 -11.21 -7.06
C ARG A 18 2.07 -10.84 -5.64
N VAL A 19 1.35 -9.74 -5.46
CA VAL A 19 0.93 -9.30 -4.13
C VAL A 19 -0.02 -10.34 -3.54
N ARG A 20 -0.96 -10.82 -4.34
CA ARG A 20 -1.92 -11.81 -3.89
C ARG A 20 -1.21 -13.13 -3.53
N ALA A 21 -0.25 -13.52 -4.33
CA ALA A 21 0.50 -14.75 -4.07
C ALA A 21 1.28 -14.68 -2.76
N ALA A 22 1.65 -13.47 -2.35
CA ALA A 22 2.34 -13.25 -1.09
C ALA A 22 1.37 -13.13 0.09
N GLY A 23 0.09 -13.38 -0.13
CA GLY A 23 -0.90 -13.30 0.93
C GLY A 23 -1.32 -11.86 1.23
N ARG A 24 -1.15 -10.97 0.27
CA ARG A 24 -1.49 -9.57 0.43
C ARG A 24 -2.52 -9.18 -0.63
N THR A 25 -3.20 -8.08 -0.40
CA THR A 25 -4.20 -7.56 -1.33
C THR A 25 -4.07 -6.06 -1.38
N HIS A 26 -4.12 -5.51 -2.58
CA HIS A 26 -4.10 -4.06 -2.73
C HIS A 26 -5.42 -3.50 -2.22
N LEU A 27 -5.31 -2.44 -1.44
CA LEU A 27 -6.49 -1.74 -0.96
C LEU A 27 -6.44 -0.31 -1.51
N TYR A 28 -7.51 0.08 -2.17
CA TYR A 28 -7.58 1.40 -2.76
C TYR A 28 -8.63 2.21 -2.01
N THR A 29 -8.18 3.27 -1.36
CA THR A 29 -9.07 4.12 -0.60
C THR A 29 -8.51 5.53 -0.55
N ASP A 30 -9.38 6.50 -0.32
CA ASP A 30 -8.91 7.86 -0.13
C ASP A 30 -9.11 8.23 1.34
N LEU A 31 -8.30 9.14 1.80
CA LEU A 31 -8.31 9.59 3.19
C LEU A 31 -8.33 11.11 3.23
N PRO A 32 -8.84 11.68 4.32
CA PRO A 32 -8.76 13.13 4.50
C PRO A 32 -7.30 13.60 4.44
N ASN A 33 -7.09 14.78 3.91
CA ASN A 33 -5.73 15.29 3.76
C ASN A 33 -4.98 15.36 5.09
N GLU A 34 -5.66 15.67 6.16
CA GLU A 34 -5.02 15.74 7.48
C GLU A 34 -4.44 14.41 7.90
N LEU A 35 -5.12 13.31 7.54
CA LEU A 35 -4.60 11.99 7.85
C LEU A 35 -3.41 11.63 6.96
N ILE A 36 -3.46 12.05 5.71
CA ILE A 36 -2.34 11.83 4.80
C ILE A 36 -1.10 12.55 5.32
N GLU A 37 -1.26 13.79 5.78
CA GLU A 37 -0.14 14.54 6.32
C GLU A 37 0.43 13.89 7.57
N ALA A 38 -0.44 13.38 8.42
CA ALA A 38 0.01 12.67 9.62
C ALA A 38 0.77 11.40 9.27
N ILE A 39 0.28 10.67 8.28
CA ILE A 39 0.95 9.46 7.83
C ILE A 39 2.33 9.79 7.28
N ASP A 40 2.44 10.85 6.49
CA ASP A 40 3.71 11.25 5.92
C ASP A 40 4.71 11.67 7.00
N ARG A 41 4.22 12.35 8.03
CA ARG A 41 5.07 12.75 9.14
C ARG A 41 5.60 11.52 9.88
N LEU A 42 4.72 10.57 10.16
CA LEU A 42 5.13 9.34 10.82
C LEU A 42 6.10 8.55 9.97
N LYS A 43 5.87 8.55 8.67
CA LYS A 43 6.75 7.86 7.74
C LYS A 43 8.17 8.40 7.85
N GLU A 44 8.31 9.71 7.89
CA GLU A 44 9.63 10.32 7.99
C GLU A 44 10.25 10.09 9.36
N GLU A 45 9.48 10.19 10.41
CA GLU A 45 9.99 9.96 11.76
C GLU A 45 10.51 8.55 11.96
N ARG A 46 9.90 7.58 11.31
CA ARG A 46 10.28 6.19 11.45
C ARG A 46 11.20 5.69 10.35
N GLY A 47 11.51 6.54 9.39
CA GLY A 47 12.34 6.15 8.27
C GLY A 47 11.71 5.08 7.41
N ALA A 48 10.38 5.07 7.33
CA ALA A 48 9.69 4.08 6.53
C ALA A 48 9.83 4.40 5.04
N PRO A 49 9.95 3.38 4.19
CA PRO A 49 10.13 3.58 2.75
C PRO A 49 8.88 4.06 2.04
N SER A 50 7.72 3.86 2.64
CA SER A 50 6.46 4.26 2.02
C SER A 50 5.38 4.42 3.09
N ARG A 51 4.18 4.76 2.66
CA ARG A 51 3.06 4.91 3.58
C ARG A 51 2.52 3.58 4.08
N ALA A 52 2.70 2.53 3.29
CA ALA A 52 2.11 1.24 3.58
C ALA A 52 2.44 0.69 4.98
N PRO A 53 3.70 0.68 5.42
CA PRO A 53 3.99 0.19 6.76
C PRO A 53 3.31 0.97 7.87
N ILE A 54 3.16 2.28 7.67
CA ILE A 54 2.50 3.13 8.66
C ILE A 54 1.01 2.79 8.74
N ILE A 55 0.39 2.64 7.59
CA ILE A 55 -1.03 2.30 7.54
C ILE A 55 -1.28 0.91 8.13
N GLU A 56 -0.42 -0.03 7.81
CA GLU A 56 -0.54 -1.39 8.31
C GLU A 56 -0.44 -1.41 9.84
N GLU A 57 0.50 -0.69 10.39
CA GLU A 57 0.66 -0.62 11.83
C GLU A 57 -0.57 0.00 12.49
N ALA A 58 -1.09 1.07 11.90
CA ALA A 58 -2.26 1.73 12.44
C ALA A 58 -3.47 0.80 12.47
N VAL A 59 -3.66 0.03 11.42
CA VAL A 59 -4.77 -0.92 11.36
C VAL A 59 -4.59 -2.02 12.39
N ARG A 60 -3.39 -2.53 12.55
CA ARG A 60 -3.12 -3.57 13.54
C ARG A 60 -3.40 -3.08 14.95
N LEU A 61 -2.99 -1.85 15.24
CA LEU A 61 -3.23 -1.26 16.56
C LEU A 61 -4.72 -1.11 16.82
N LEU A 62 -5.47 -0.72 15.82
CA LEU A 62 -6.91 -0.57 15.96
C LEU A 62 -7.57 -1.92 16.22
N ILE A 63 -7.13 -2.95 15.53
CA ILE A 63 -7.66 -4.30 15.71
C ILE A 63 -7.39 -4.78 17.12
N GLU A 64 -6.17 -4.58 17.61
CA GLU A 64 -5.81 -4.98 18.96
C GLU A 64 -6.66 -4.27 20.00
N LYS A 65 -6.93 -3.01 19.77
CA LYS A 65 -7.72 -2.21 20.69
C LYS A 65 -9.18 -2.70 20.75
N GLU A 66 -9.68 -3.25 19.66
CA GLU A 66 -11.06 -3.72 19.60
C GLU A 66 -11.24 -5.10 20.20
N GLN A 67 -10.16 -5.81 20.46
CA GLN A 67 -10.24 -7.15 21.05
C GLN A 67 -10.20 -7.11 22.60
#